data_45692dd97423db722c925c768d836daf
#
_entry.id   45692dd97423db722c925c768d836daf
#
_cell.length_a   1.000
_cell.length_b   1.000
_cell.length_c   1.000
_cell.angle_alpha   90.00
_cell.angle_beta   90.00
_cell.angle_gamma   90.00
#
_symmetry.space_group_name_H-M   'P 1'
#
loop_
_entity.id
_entity.type
_entity.pdbx_description
1 polymer ?
#
loop_
_entity_poly.entity_id
_entity_poly.type
_entity_poly.pdbx_seq_one_letter_code
_entity_poly.pdbx_strand_id
1 'polypeptide(L)'
;MTSFRKLIKRITHPILKTGLKLYYNKPRKYKYKGIIIIIHPDVFPPQLTLSTKILLDYISDINLKEKTFLELGCGSGIISLFANKKGAKVTASDINKTALEYLEKASIKYL
;
A
#
# COMPACT_ATOMS: atom_id res chain seq x y z
N MET A 1 -12.73 -0.53 -34.17
CA MET A 1 -12.32 -1.12 -32.87
C MET A 1 -11.80 -0.09 -31.87
N THR A 2 -10.99 0.87 -32.27
CA THR A 2 -10.49 1.93 -31.38
C THR A 2 -11.60 2.82 -30.79
N SER A 3 -12.69 3.09 -31.52
CA SER A 3 -13.82 3.89 -31.04
C SER A 3 -14.67 3.15 -29.99
N PHE A 4 -14.84 1.83 -30.14
CA PHE A 4 -15.58 1.00 -29.19
C PHE A 4 -14.85 0.89 -27.85
N ARG A 5 -13.53 0.69 -27.88
CA ARG A 5 -12.67 0.71 -26.67
C ARG A 5 -12.70 2.06 -25.96
N LYS A 6 -12.67 3.15 -26.73
CA LYS A 6 -12.80 4.52 -26.19
C LYS A 6 -14.16 4.74 -25.53
N LEU A 7 -15.24 4.24 -26.16
CA LEU A 7 -16.59 4.35 -25.64
C LEU A 7 -16.75 3.56 -24.34
N ILE A 8 -16.26 2.31 -24.30
CA ILE A 8 -16.27 1.48 -23.08
C ILE A 8 -15.48 2.15 -21.96
N LYS A 9 -14.28 2.64 -22.22
CA LYS A 9 -13.49 3.38 -21.23
C LYS A 9 -14.20 4.63 -20.74
N ARG A 10 -14.89 5.34 -21.63
CA ARG A 10 -15.62 6.56 -21.28
C ARG A 10 -16.82 6.30 -20.36
N ILE A 11 -17.46 5.14 -20.49
CA ILE A 11 -18.60 4.73 -19.68
C ILE A 11 -18.15 4.02 -18.39
N THR A 12 -17.20 3.07 -18.49
CA THR A 12 -16.77 2.24 -17.37
C THR A 12 -15.83 2.95 -16.41
N HIS A 13 -14.97 3.85 -16.90
CA HIS A 13 -14.00 4.54 -16.07
C HIS A 13 -14.64 5.44 -14.99
N PRO A 14 -15.67 6.27 -15.30
CA PRO A 14 -16.35 7.04 -14.25
C PRO A 14 -17.12 6.16 -13.27
N ILE A 15 -17.75 5.08 -13.75
CA ILE A 15 -18.50 4.12 -12.92
C ILE A 15 -17.54 3.40 -11.97
N LEU A 16 -16.42 2.90 -12.49
CA LEU A 16 -15.39 2.24 -11.71
C LEU A 16 -14.76 3.20 -10.69
N LYS A 17 -14.45 4.42 -11.09
CA LYS A 17 -13.89 5.46 -10.22
C LYS A 17 -14.86 5.80 -9.08
N THR A 18 -16.13 5.96 -9.37
CA THR A 18 -17.17 6.23 -8.37
C THR A 18 -17.36 5.04 -7.45
N GLY A 19 -17.41 3.83 -7.97
CA GLY A 19 -17.53 2.60 -7.21
C GLY A 19 -16.34 2.41 -6.26
N LEU A 20 -15.11 2.63 -6.72
CA LEU A 20 -13.91 2.58 -5.89
C LEU A 20 -13.90 3.68 -4.83
N LYS A 21 -14.32 4.89 -5.16
CA LYS A 21 -14.44 6.00 -4.22
C LYS A 21 -15.46 5.69 -3.12
N LEU A 22 -16.59 5.10 -3.46
CA LEU A 22 -17.61 4.68 -2.49
C LEU A 22 -17.11 3.52 -1.62
N TYR A 23 -16.40 2.58 -2.21
CA TYR A 23 -15.83 1.44 -1.50
C TYR A 23 -14.73 1.86 -0.52
N TYR A 24 -13.85 2.79 -0.93
CA TYR A 24 -12.71 3.27 -0.15
C TYR A 24 -12.95 4.62 0.54
N ASN A 25 -14.21 5.03 0.75
CA ASN A 25 -14.52 6.28 1.45
C ASN A 25 -14.28 6.21 2.98
N LYS A 26 -14.01 5.02 3.51
CA LYS A 26 -13.72 4.77 4.93
C LYS A 26 -12.38 4.07 5.09
N PRO A 27 -11.67 4.27 6.21
CA PRO A 27 -10.48 3.49 6.51
C PRO A 27 -10.78 1.99 6.50
N ARG A 28 -9.89 1.21 5.89
CA ARG A 28 -10.03 -0.23 5.73
C ARG A 28 -8.82 -0.96 6.31
N LYS A 29 -9.06 -2.14 6.86
CA LYS A 29 -8.00 -3.02 7.33
C LYS A 29 -7.41 -3.82 6.18
N TYR A 30 -6.11 -3.95 6.16
CA TYR A 30 -5.37 -4.84 5.28
C TYR A 30 -4.44 -5.71 6.12
N LYS A 31 -4.41 -7.00 5.82
CA LYS A 31 -3.58 -7.97 6.56
C LYS A 31 -2.63 -8.69 5.61
N TYR A 32 -1.37 -8.75 6.02
CA TYR A 32 -0.34 -9.53 5.32
C TYR A 32 0.63 -10.15 6.33
N LYS A 33 0.75 -11.47 6.33
CA LYS A 33 1.69 -12.24 7.18
C LYS A 33 1.80 -11.74 8.63
N GLY A 34 0.65 -11.55 9.28
CA GLY A 34 0.57 -11.11 10.67
C GLY A 34 0.63 -9.60 10.90
N ILE A 35 0.85 -8.82 9.86
CA ILE A 35 0.77 -7.36 9.92
C ILE A 35 -0.65 -6.93 9.57
N ILE A 36 -1.26 -6.14 10.42
CA ILE A 36 -2.57 -5.53 10.19
C ILE A 36 -2.39 -4.03 10.17
N ILE A 37 -2.75 -3.40 9.07
CA ILE A 37 -2.71 -1.95 8.91
C ILE A 37 -4.09 -1.40 8.60
N ILE A 38 -4.28 -0.13 8.93
CA ILE A 38 -5.46 0.64 8.54
C ILE A 38 -5.06 1.55 7.39
N ILE A 39 -5.77 1.44 6.27
CA ILE A 39 -5.52 2.23 5.07
C ILE A 39 -6.53 3.34 4.99
N HIS A 40 -6.03 4.58 5.01
CA HIS A 40 -6.87 5.77 4.84
C HIS A 40 -7.40 5.84 3.40
N PRO A 41 -8.62 6.40 3.18
CA PRO A 41 -9.20 6.55 1.83
C PRO A 41 -8.32 7.31 0.84
N ASP A 42 -7.49 8.25 1.31
CA ASP A 42 -6.59 9.04 0.47
C ASP A 42 -5.28 8.32 0.13
N VAL A 43 -5.08 7.12 0.65
CA VAL A 43 -3.89 6.30 0.40
C VAL A 43 -4.26 5.18 -0.57
N PHE A 44 -3.38 4.95 -1.57
CA PHE A 44 -3.62 3.89 -2.54
C PHE A 44 -3.62 2.52 -1.86
N PRO A 45 -4.69 1.71 -2.03
CA PRO A 45 -4.83 0.44 -1.33
C PRO A 45 -3.88 -0.62 -1.91
N PRO A 46 -3.08 -1.32 -1.06
CA PRO A 46 -2.11 -2.31 -1.51
C PRO A 46 -2.75 -3.53 -2.16
N GLN A 47 -3.97 -3.88 -1.77
CA GLN A 47 -4.70 -5.02 -2.33
C GLN A 47 -5.10 -4.83 -3.80
N LEU A 48 -5.04 -3.61 -4.33
CA LEU A 48 -5.29 -3.33 -5.74
C LEU A 48 -4.02 -3.36 -6.60
N THR A 49 -2.84 -3.53 -6.00
CA THR A 49 -1.57 -3.55 -6.72
C THR A 49 -0.93 -4.92 -6.69
N LEU A 50 -0.83 -5.53 -7.86
CA LEU A 50 -0.05 -6.74 -8.06
C LEU A 50 1.44 -6.51 -7.72
N SER A 51 1.96 -5.33 -8.03
CA SER A 51 3.35 -4.96 -7.74
C SER A 51 3.68 -4.99 -6.24
N THR A 52 2.78 -4.52 -5.39
CA THR A 52 2.95 -4.60 -3.93
C THR A 52 3.07 -6.03 -3.46
N LYS A 53 2.20 -6.92 -3.95
CA LYS A 53 2.23 -8.34 -3.61
C LYS A 53 3.53 -9.00 -4.07
N ILE A 54 3.94 -8.76 -5.30
CA ILE A 54 5.19 -9.29 -5.86
C ILE A 54 6.39 -8.85 -5.02
N LEU A 55 6.44 -7.57 -4.65
CA LEU A 55 7.52 -7.03 -3.85
C LEU A 55 7.53 -7.61 -2.43
N LEU A 56 6.37 -7.74 -1.81
CA LEU A 56 6.24 -8.38 -0.49
C LEU A 56 6.72 -9.84 -0.53
N ASP A 57 6.32 -10.59 -1.54
CA ASP A 57 6.75 -11.98 -1.71
C ASP A 57 8.26 -12.07 -1.95
N TYR A 58 8.82 -11.16 -2.75
CA TYR A 58 10.25 -11.08 -2.99
C TYR A 58 11.04 -10.81 -1.71
N ILE A 59 10.68 -9.78 -0.95
CA ILE A 59 11.40 -9.44 0.29
C ILE A 59 11.18 -10.46 1.40
N SER A 60 10.12 -11.26 1.33
CA SER A 60 9.89 -12.34 2.31
C SER A 60 10.97 -13.40 2.27
N ASP A 61 11.60 -13.60 1.11
CA ASP A 61 12.66 -14.59 0.90
C ASP A 61 14.07 -14.05 1.14
N ILE A 62 14.20 -12.75 1.42
CA ILE A 62 15.49 -12.10 1.65
C ILE A 62 15.75 -11.97 3.15
N ASN A 63 17.00 -12.22 3.57
CA ASN A 63 17.43 -11.90 4.94
C ASN A 63 17.63 -10.39 5.07
N LEU A 64 16.73 -9.72 5.78
CA LEU A 64 16.79 -8.28 6.04
C LEU A 64 17.30 -7.92 7.43
N LYS A 65 17.64 -8.92 8.25
CA LYS A 65 18.11 -8.67 9.62
C LYS A 65 19.32 -7.74 9.62
N GLU A 66 19.20 -6.63 10.36
CA GLU A 66 20.23 -5.58 10.48
C GLU A 66 20.59 -4.87 9.18
N LYS A 67 19.88 -5.11 8.10
CA LYS A 67 20.03 -4.39 6.84
C LYS A 67 19.34 -3.04 6.88
N THR A 68 19.86 -2.09 6.12
CA THR A 68 19.16 -0.82 5.88
C THR A 68 18.17 -0.99 4.73
N PHE A 69 17.01 -0.40 4.86
CA PHE A 69 15.94 -0.48 3.86
C PHE A 69 15.33 0.90 3.65
N LEU A 70 15.29 1.36 2.43
CA LEU A 70 14.68 2.63 2.06
C LEU A 70 13.51 2.37 1.12
N GLU A 71 12.33 2.86 1.49
CA GLU A 71 11.15 2.86 0.63
C GLU A 71 10.77 4.28 0.25
N LEU A 72 10.81 4.56 -1.06
CA LEU A 72 10.34 5.83 -1.64
C LEU A 72 8.89 5.65 -2.10
N GLY A 73 8.00 6.56 -1.67
CA GLY A 73 6.58 6.45 -1.97
C GLY A 73 5.92 5.28 -1.24
N CYS A 74 6.01 5.27 0.08
CA CYS A 74 5.60 4.12 0.89
C CYS A 74 4.08 3.86 0.90
N GLY A 75 3.25 4.85 0.52
CA GLY A 75 1.80 4.70 0.50
C GLY A 75 1.24 4.17 1.81
N SER A 76 0.62 2.97 1.78
CA SER A 76 0.08 2.32 2.98
C SER A 76 1.14 1.95 4.01
N GLY A 77 2.41 1.85 3.61
CA GLY A 77 3.51 1.47 4.47
C GLY A 77 3.65 -0.02 4.74
N ILE A 78 2.87 -0.88 4.10
CA ILE A 78 2.91 -2.32 4.35
C ILE A 78 4.29 -2.92 4.06
N ILE A 79 4.97 -2.47 3.02
CA ILE A 79 6.31 -2.95 2.67
C ILE A 79 7.31 -2.54 3.74
N SER A 80 7.29 -1.29 4.16
CA SER A 80 8.15 -0.78 5.23
C SER A 80 7.93 -1.51 6.56
N LEU A 81 6.69 -1.73 6.95
CA LEU A 81 6.35 -2.48 8.16
C LEU A 81 6.80 -3.92 8.09
N PHE A 82 6.65 -4.56 6.94
CA PHE A 82 7.09 -5.93 6.74
C PHE A 82 8.62 -6.04 6.78
N ALA A 83 9.35 -5.12 6.13
CA ALA A 83 10.81 -5.06 6.20
C ALA A 83 11.30 -4.84 7.65
N ASN A 84 10.64 -3.95 8.39
CA ASN A 84 10.94 -3.72 9.80
C ASN A 84 10.72 -4.97 10.65
N LYS A 85 9.61 -5.67 10.43
CA LYS A 85 9.32 -6.94 11.10
C LYS A 85 10.39 -8.00 10.84
N LYS A 86 11.01 -7.97 9.67
CA LYS A 86 12.15 -8.85 9.32
C LYS A 86 13.49 -8.40 9.91
N GLY A 87 13.50 -7.32 10.69
CA GLY A 87 14.69 -6.83 11.37
C GLY A 87 15.50 -5.77 10.61
N ALA A 88 14.95 -5.21 9.52
CA ALA A 88 15.59 -4.13 8.80
C ALA A 88 15.48 -2.81 9.56
N LYS A 89 16.47 -1.95 9.35
CA LYS A 89 16.43 -0.53 9.75
C LYS A 89 15.79 0.26 8.59
N VAL A 90 14.51 0.60 8.74
CA VAL A 90 13.70 1.14 7.66
C VAL A 90 13.62 2.65 7.70
N THR A 91 13.78 3.28 6.55
CA THR A 91 13.40 4.66 6.28
C THR A 91 12.31 4.65 5.20
N ALA A 92 11.15 5.21 5.50
CA ALA A 92 10.04 5.33 4.58
C ALA A 92 9.76 6.80 4.27
N SER A 93 9.44 7.10 3.02
CA SER A 93 9.09 8.45 2.60
C SER A 93 7.86 8.45 1.69
N ASP A 94 7.08 9.51 1.77
CA ASP A 94 5.95 9.77 0.91
C ASP A 94 5.63 11.28 0.90
N ILE A 95 5.11 11.77 -0.21
CA ILE A 95 4.61 13.15 -0.29
C ILE A 95 3.26 13.31 0.42
N ASN A 96 2.54 12.21 0.63
CA ASN A 96 1.24 12.19 1.31
C ASN A 96 1.44 12.16 2.83
N LYS A 97 1.19 13.27 3.50
CA LYS A 97 1.31 13.37 4.96
C LYS A 97 0.40 12.40 5.70
N THR A 98 -0.81 12.17 5.20
CA THR A 98 -1.75 11.23 5.78
C THR A 98 -1.19 9.81 5.77
N ALA A 99 -0.53 9.40 4.69
CA ALA A 99 0.13 8.11 4.60
C ALA A 99 1.21 7.95 5.69
N LEU A 100 2.05 8.97 5.88
CA LEU A 100 3.11 8.96 6.89
C LEU A 100 2.54 8.92 8.32
N GLU A 101 1.48 9.66 8.61
CA GLU A 101 0.82 9.64 9.91
C GLU A 101 0.25 8.25 10.26
N TYR A 102 -0.39 7.59 9.30
CA TYR A 102 -0.91 6.24 9.49
C TYR A 102 0.20 5.21 9.65
N LEU A 103 1.30 5.36 8.88
CA LEU A 103 2.47 4.50 9.00
C LEU A 103 3.14 4.66 10.37
N GLU A 104 3.29 5.87 10.85
CA GLU A 104 3.86 6.15 12.18
C GLU A 104 3.06 5.47 13.29
N LYS A 105 1.74 5.62 13.27
CA LYS A 105 0.85 4.95 14.23
C LYS A 105 0.94 3.43 14.15
N ALA A 106 1.03 2.87 12.96
CA ALA A 106 1.18 1.44 12.77
C ALA A 106 2.55 0.95 13.24
N SER A 107 3.62 1.71 13.02
CA SER A 107 4.97 1.34 13.42
C SER A 107 5.12 1.18 14.93
N ILE A 108 4.47 2.03 15.71
CA ILE A 108 4.46 1.93 17.19
C ILE A 108 3.94 0.57 17.66
N LYS A 109 2.95 0.03 16.97
CA LYS A 109 2.36 -1.26 17.31
C LYS A 109 3.31 -2.44 17.04
N TYR A 110 4.23 -2.31 16.08
CA TYR A 110 5.11 -3.39 15.63
C TYR A 110 6.58 -3.20 15.97
N LEU A 111 6.90 -2.20 16.77
CA LEU A 111 8.25 -1.99 17.30
C LEU A 111 8.60 -3.04 18.42
#